data_be9214ceedbd9c2cee56b2009ed52bb5
#
_entry.id   be9214ceedbd9c2cee56b2009ed52bb5
#
_cell.length_a   1.000
_cell.length_b   1.000
_cell.length_c   1.000
_cell.angle_alpha   90.00
_cell.angle_beta   90.00
_cell.angle_gamma   90.00
#
_symmetry.space_group_name_H-M   'P 1'
#
loop_
_entity.id
_entity.type
_entity.pdbx_description
1 polymer ?
#
loop_
_entity_poly.entity_id
_entity_poly.type
_entity_poly.pdbx_seq_one_letter_code
_entity_poly.pdbx_strand_id
1 'polypeptide(L)'
;PNGYNNNHDLIIDPIWVFSSLSGSTADNWGFTATYDTLGNLYAAGIAFGNGYPATVGSYSTTSLGGNFDISITKFDPTGANVLYATYLGGSNNEMPHSLVHDSQNNLVLLGSSSSTNYPTPGGYDQTFNGGWGGTYANMWGYTYSNGCDIVITKLNATGNIITSTYIG
;
A
#
# COMPACT_ATOMS: atom_id res chain seq x y z
N PRO A 1 -10.97 6.17 32.08
CA PRO A 1 -9.93 5.17 31.81
C PRO A 1 -9.31 4.84 33.16
N ASN A 2 -9.45 3.57 33.57
CA ASN A 2 -8.81 3.11 34.78
C ASN A 2 -7.30 3.13 34.53
N GLY A 3 -6.58 3.92 35.34
CA GLY A 3 -5.13 4.02 35.24
C GLY A 3 -4.45 2.66 35.49
N TYR A 4 -3.30 2.45 34.87
CA TYR A 4 -2.44 1.30 35.15
C TYR A 4 -2.05 1.26 36.64
N ASN A 5 -2.19 0.08 37.25
CA ASN A 5 -1.76 -0.13 38.65
C ASN A 5 -0.26 -0.46 38.67
N ASN A 6 0.54 0.50 39.08
CA ASN A 6 2.02 0.40 39.14
C ASN A 6 2.55 -0.65 40.15
N ASN A 7 1.68 -1.29 40.92
CA ASN A 7 2.08 -2.35 41.87
C ASN A 7 2.09 -3.76 41.21
N HIS A 8 1.77 -3.85 39.94
CA HIS A 8 1.80 -5.10 39.19
C HIS A 8 2.61 -4.91 37.89
N ASP A 9 3.30 -5.94 37.49
CA ASP A 9 3.97 -5.95 36.19
C ASP A 9 2.95 -5.79 35.06
N LEU A 10 3.26 -4.92 34.09
CA LEU A 10 2.49 -4.84 32.85
C LEU A 10 2.89 -6.04 31.97
N ILE A 11 2.02 -7.03 31.88
CA ILE A 11 2.19 -8.15 30.96
C ILE A 11 1.47 -7.79 29.68
N ILE A 12 2.22 -7.61 28.58
CA ILE A 12 1.68 -7.50 27.22
C ILE A 12 1.82 -8.91 26.62
N ASP A 13 0.71 -9.64 26.60
CA ASP A 13 0.63 -10.99 26.02
C ASP A 13 -0.23 -10.93 24.75
N PRO A 14 0.39 -10.67 23.58
CA PRO A 14 -0.36 -10.56 22.33
C PRO A 14 -0.91 -11.93 21.95
N ILE A 15 -2.21 -11.98 21.70
CA ILE A 15 -2.85 -13.17 21.14
C ILE A 15 -2.51 -13.22 19.65
N TRP A 16 -1.94 -14.34 19.23
CA TRP A 16 -1.72 -14.64 17.82
C TRP A 16 -3.06 -14.92 17.13
N VAL A 17 -3.49 -14.03 16.22
CA VAL A 17 -4.78 -14.17 15.53
C VAL A 17 -4.61 -15.05 14.29
N PHE A 18 -3.68 -14.68 13.39
CA PHE A 18 -3.30 -15.52 12.24
C PHE A 18 -1.94 -15.08 11.68
N SER A 19 -1.38 -15.94 10.83
CA SER A 19 -0.26 -15.65 9.96
C SER A 19 -0.51 -16.27 8.60
N SER A 20 -0.19 -15.55 7.54
CA SER A 20 -0.41 -16.02 6.17
C SER A 20 0.72 -15.55 5.26
N LEU A 21 0.93 -16.32 4.18
CA LEU A 21 1.81 -15.95 3.08
C LEU A 21 0.96 -15.40 1.94
N SER A 22 1.47 -14.42 1.21
CA SER A 22 0.77 -13.85 0.04
C SER A 22 0.62 -14.84 -1.11
N GLY A 23 1.47 -15.87 -1.17
CA GLY A 23 1.55 -16.78 -2.31
C GLY A 23 2.23 -16.16 -3.54
N SER A 24 2.90 -15.01 -3.38
CA SER A 24 3.65 -14.36 -4.45
C SER A 24 4.81 -15.23 -4.92
N THR A 25 5.03 -15.25 -6.24
CA THR A 25 6.23 -15.80 -6.88
C THR A 25 7.24 -14.71 -7.25
N ALA A 26 6.86 -13.43 -7.13
CA ALA A 26 7.76 -12.30 -7.23
C ALA A 26 8.36 -11.97 -5.86
N ASP A 27 9.53 -11.35 -5.84
CA ASP A 27 10.04 -10.73 -4.62
C ASP A 27 9.08 -9.62 -4.17
N ASN A 28 8.78 -9.58 -2.87
CA ASN A 28 7.95 -8.52 -2.31
C ASN A 28 8.41 -8.19 -0.90
N TRP A 29 8.31 -6.91 -0.54
CA TRP A 29 8.67 -6.39 0.77
C TRP A 29 7.48 -5.69 1.40
N GLY A 30 7.15 -6.03 2.65
CA GLY A 30 6.08 -5.39 3.41
C GLY A 30 6.54 -4.11 4.08
N PHE A 31 5.69 -3.08 4.08
CA PHE A 31 5.99 -1.78 4.69
C PHE A 31 4.97 -1.35 5.73
N THR A 32 3.69 -1.62 5.52
CA THR A 32 2.63 -1.09 6.36
C THR A 32 1.42 -2.00 6.38
N ALA A 33 0.65 -1.95 7.47
CA ALA A 33 -0.59 -2.68 7.61
C ALA A 33 -1.60 -1.86 8.42
N THR A 34 -2.89 -2.13 8.19
CA THR A 34 -4.00 -1.61 8.98
C THR A 34 -5.16 -2.62 8.98
N TYR A 35 -6.20 -2.36 9.76
CA TYR A 35 -7.40 -3.17 9.78
C TYR A 35 -8.64 -2.29 9.77
N ASP A 36 -9.74 -2.79 9.19
CA ASP A 36 -11.02 -2.10 9.18
C ASP A 36 -11.89 -2.46 10.39
N THR A 37 -13.05 -1.81 10.50
CA THR A 37 -14.00 -2.04 11.61
C THR A 37 -14.62 -3.44 11.62
N LEU A 38 -14.50 -4.18 10.53
CA LEU A 38 -14.94 -5.57 10.40
C LEU A 38 -13.84 -6.58 10.76
N GLY A 39 -12.63 -6.08 11.08
CA GLY A 39 -11.46 -6.91 11.39
C GLY A 39 -10.71 -7.43 10.17
N ASN A 40 -11.03 -6.97 8.95
CA ASN A 40 -10.25 -7.33 7.77
C ASN A 40 -8.87 -6.67 7.86
N LEU A 41 -7.82 -7.43 7.56
CA LEU A 41 -6.44 -6.91 7.52
C LEU A 41 -6.10 -6.41 6.12
N TYR A 42 -5.49 -5.24 6.07
CA TYR A 42 -4.86 -4.69 4.87
C TYR A 42 -3.35 -4.65 5.07
N ALA A 43 -2.62 -5.19 4.12
CA ALA A 43 -1.16 -5.13 4.08
C ALA A 43 -0.72 -4.48 2.78
N ALA A 44 0.24 -3.57 2.84
CA ALA A 44 0.86 -3.00 1.66
C ALA A 44 2.38 -3.05 1.73
N GLY A 45 2.96 -3.25 0.56
CA GLY A 45 4.39 -3.34 0.34
C GLY A 45 4.71 -3.01 -1.11
N ILE A 46 5.86 -3.47 -1.57
CA ILE A 46 6.26 -3.41 -2.98
C ILE A 46 6.38 -4.81 -3.55
N ALA A 47 6.06 -4.96 -4.82
CA ALA A 47 6.28 -6.19 -5.59
C ALA A 47 7.16 -5.89 -6.81
N PHE A 48 8.16 -6.74 -7.02
CA PHE A 48 9.13 -6.60 -8.11
C PHE A 48 8.63 -7.36 -9.34
N GLY A 49 8.08 -6.61 -10.30
CA GLY A 49 7.52 -7.19 -11.52
C GLY A 49 6.27 -8.04 -11.30
N ASN A 50 5.99 -8.94 -12.23
CA ASN A 50 4.83 -9.83 -12.18
C ASN A 50 5.05 -11.02 -11.25
N GLY A 51 3.95 -11.58 -10.71
CA GLY A 51 3.97 -12.75 -9.82
C GLY A 51 3.32 -12.52 -8.46
N TYR A 52 2.94 -11.27 -8.14
CA TYR A 52 2.08 -11.00 -6.99
C TYR A 52 0.66 -11.49 -7.28
N PRO A 53 -0.02 -12.14 -6.31
CA PRO A 53 -1.29 -12.84 -6.56
C PRO A 53 -2.48 -11.87 -6.61
N ALA A 54 -2.42 -10.89 -7.49
CA ALA A 54 -3.48 -9.92 -7.69
C ALA A 54 -4.76 -10.58 -8.20
N THR A 55 -5.91 -10.12 -7.72
CA THR A 55 -7.22 -10.74 -7.96
C THR A 55 -7.94 -10.06 -9.12
N VAL A 56 -8.63 -10.87 -9.94
CA VAL A 56 -9.47 -10.35 -11.03
C VAL A 56 -10.54 -9.42 -10.47
N GLY A 57 -10.71 -8.26 -11.10
CA GLY A 57 -11.67 -7.22 -10.68
C GLY A 57 -11.10 -6.18 -9.73
N SER A 58 -9.87 -6.33 -9.25
CA SER A 58 -9.12 -5.26 -8.58
C SER A 58 -8.55 -4.26 -9.61
N TYR A 59 -7.90 -3.19 -9.15
CA TYR A 59 -7.40 -2.12 -10.03
C TYR A 59 -6.42 -2.65 -11.08
N SER A 60 -5.40 -3.41 -10.69
CA SER A 60 -4.49 -4.06 -11.64
C SER A 60 -4.06 -5.44 -11.18
N THR A 61 -4.03 -6.38 -12.12
CA THR A 61 -3.55 -7.76 -11.91
C THR A 61 -2.11 -7.97 -12.37
N THR A 62 -1.49 -6.96 -12.95
CA THR A 62 -0.11 -7.01 -13.46
C THR A 62 0.68 -5.82 -12.98
N SER A 63 1.99 -5.96 -12.91
CA SER A 63 2.92 -4.86 -12.68
C SER A 63 2.72 -3.76 -13.75
N LEU A 64 2.85 -2.51 -13.35
CA LEU A 64 2.56 -1.33 -14.15
C LEU A 64 3.82 -0.68 -14.74
N GLY A 65 4.98 -1.01 -14.18
CA GLY A 65 6.27 -0.55 -14.69
C GLY A 65 7.36 -0.41 -13.63
N GLY A 66 8.46 0.21 -14.01
CA GLY A 66 9.60 0.39 -13.11
C GLY A 66 10.23 -0.92 -12.63
N ASN A 67 10.93 -0.83 -11.50
CA ASN A 67 11.47 -2.01 -10.82
C ASN A 67 10.45 -2.63 -9.87
N PHE A 68 9.55 -1.82 -9.30
CA PHE A 68 8.53 -2.26 -8.36
C PHE A 68 7.33 -1.30 -8.34
N ASP A 69 6.17 -1.87 -8.08
CA ASP A 69 4.91 -1.18 -7.82
C ASP A 69 4.45 -1.43 -6.38
N ILE A 70 3.59 -0.59 -5.86
CA ILE A 70 2.86 -0.86 -4.62
C ILE A 70 2.04 -2.13 -4.80
N SER A 71 2.12 -3.03 -3.84
CA SER A 71 1.26 -4.22 -3.72
C SER A 71 0.38 -4.08 -2.50
N ILE A 72 -0.92 -4.36 -2.66
CA ILE A 72 -1.91 -4.28 -1.59
C ILE A 72 -2.67 -5.59 -1.53
N THR A 73 -2.80 -6.18 -0.34
CA THR A 73 -3.67 -7.35 -0.09
C THR A 73 -4.62 -7.05 1.06
N LYS A 74 -5.88 -7.39 0.88
CA LYS A 74 -6.91 -7.43 1.93
C LYS A 74 -7.23 -8.88 2.27
N PHE A 75 -7.11 -9.23 3.54
CA PHE A 75 -7.51 -10.53 4.08
C PHE A 75 -8.80 -10.41 4.87
N ASP A 76 -9.57 -11.50 4.94
CA ASP A 76 -10.67 -11.63 5.87
C ASP A 76 -10.17 -11.64 7.34
N PRO A 77 -11.05 -11.50 8.35
CA PRO A 77 -10.64 -11.44 9.75
C PRO A 77 -9.97 -12.73 10.26
N THR A 78 -10.10 -13.83 9.56
CA THR A 78 -9.48 -15.12 9.90
C THR A 78 -8.12 -15.30 9.25
N GLY A 79 -7.79 -14.48 8.24
CA GLY A 79 -6.58 -14.61 7.42
C GLY A 79 -6.60 -15.80 6.46
N ALA A 80 -7.72 -16.53 6.40
CA ALA A 80 -7.84 -17.71 5.54
C ALA A 80 -8.12 -17.37 4.07
N ASN A 81 -8.71 -16.20 3.81
CA ASN A 81 -9.09 -15.79 2.47
C ASN A 81 -8.53 -14.41 2.11
N VAL A 82 -7.99 -14.30 0.90
CA VAL A 82 -7.70 -13.02 0.27
C VAL A 82 -9.01 -12.48 -0.31
N LEU A 83 -9.45 -11.32 0.15
CA LEU A 83 -10.65 -10.65 -0.35
C LEU A 83 -10.36 -9.88 -1.64
N TYR A 84 -9.20 -9.23 -1.71
CA TYR A 84 -8.59 -8.76 -2.94
C TYR A 84 -7.08 -8.58 -2.77
N ALA A 85 -6.39 -8.59 -3.90
CA ALA A 85 -5.01 -8.15 -4.01
C ALA A 85 -4.83 -7.39 -5.32
N THR A 86 -3.99 -6.34 -5.32
CA THR A 86 -3.80 -5.47 -6.48
C THR A 86 -2.40 -4.88 -6.53
N TYR A 87 -1.93 -4.59 -7.73
CA TYR A 87 -0.86 -3.62 -7.93
C TYR A 87 -1.43 -2.20 -7.96
N LEU A 88 -0.62 -1.23 -7.59
CA LEU A 88 -0.94 0.19 -7.69
C LEU A 88 0.34 0.96 -8.01
N GLY A 89 0.35 1.67 -9.15
CA GLY A 89 1.54 2.38 -9.61
C GLY A 89 1.36 3.01 -10.98
N GLY A 90 2.48 3.35 -11.57
CA GLY A 90 2.60 3.87 -12.92
C GLY A 90 3.77 3.22 -13.66
N SER A 91 4.45 3.97 -14.53
CA SER A 91 5.53 3.43 -15.37
C SER A 91 6.90 3.37 -14.69
N ASN A 92 7.04 3.91 -13.47
CA ASN A 92 8.29 3.93 -12.69
C ASN A 92 8.08 3.26 -11.32
N ASN A 93 8.77 3.73 -10.28
CA ASN A 93 8.78 3.09 -8.97
C ASN A 93 7.81 3.76 -7.99
N GLU A 94 7.04 2.96 -7.27
CA GLU A 94 6.09 3.39 -6.24
C GLU A 94 6.33 2.68 -4.93
N MET A 95 6.18 3.42 -3.83
CA MET A 95 6.37 2.88 -2.48
C MET A 95 5.24 3.31 -1.54
N PRO A 96 4.62 2.37 -0.78
CA PRO A 96 3.64 2.72 0.24
C PRO A 96 4.36 3.15 1.51
N HIS A 97 3.78 4.10 2.26
CA HIS A 97 4.31 4.54 3.55
C HIS A 97 3.33 4.29 4.69
N SER A 98 2.05 4.53 4.45
CA SER A 98 1.03 4.37 5.48
C SER A 98 -0.31 3.95 4.89
N LEU A 99 -1.07 3.19 5.66
CA LEU A 99 -2.44 2.80 5.37
C LEU A 99 -3.35 3.20 6.52
N VAL A 100 -4.50 3.76 6.19
CA VAL A 100 -5.62 3.94 7.10
C VAL A 100 -6.91 3.58 6.37
N HIS A 101 -7.99 3.30 7.09
CA HIS A 101 -9.32 3.18 6.50
C HIS A 101 -10.22 4.35 6.97
N ASP A 102 -11.17 4.74 6.13
CA ASP A 102 -12.17 5.72 6.50
C ASP A 102 -13.40 5.07 7.16
N SER A 103 -14.36 5.90 7.60
CA SER A 103 -15.59 5.42 8.24
C SER A 103 -16.51 4.60 7.31
N GLN A 104 -16.22 4.57 6.02
CA GLN A 104 -16.93 3.78 5.01
C GLN A 104 -16.17 2.50 4.63
N ASN A 105 -15.10 2.16 5.37
CA ASN A 105 -14.18 1.05 5.11
C ASN A 105 -13.49 1.10 3.74
N ASN A 106 -13.29 2.30 3.18
CA ASN A 106 -12.39 2.47 2.07
C ASN A 106 -10.95 2.58 2.59
N LEU A 107 -10.01 2.01 1.85
CA LEU A 107 -8.59 2.12 2.17
C LEU A 107 -8.06 3.45 1.66
N VAL A 108 -7.33 4.18 2.51
CA VAL A 108 -6.56 5.37 2.13
C VAL A 108 -5.08 5.05 2.30
N LEU A 109 -4.35 5.16 1.22
CA LEU A 109 -2.92 4.92 1.13
C LEU A 109 -2.19 6.24 0.96
N LEU A 110 -1.17 6.46 1.79
CA LEU A 110 -0.12 7.45 1.60
C LEU A 110 1.10 6.73 1.04
N GLY A 111 1.67 7.25 -0.03
CA GLY A 111 2.86 6.68 -0.66
C GLY A 111 3.68 7.75 -1.36
N SER A 112 4.68 7.31 -2.13
CA SER A 112 5.41 8.12 -3.09
C SER A 112 5.44 7.44 -4.45
N SER A 113 5.44 8.24 -5.51
CA SER A 113 5.54 7.80 -6.90
C SER A 113 6.56 8.62 -7.66
N SER A 114 7.34 7.96 -8.50
CA SER A 114 8.21 8.59 -9.50
C SER A 114 7.63 8.55 -10.91
N SER A 115 6.38 8.13 -11.04
CA SER A 115 5.68 8.00 -12.31
C SER A 115 4.94 9.27 -12.69
N THR A 116 5.11 9.71 -13.92
CA THR A 116 4.32 10.82 -14.50
C THR A 116 2.89 10.43 -14.84
N ASN A 117 2.60 9.14 -14.85
CA ASN A 117 1.31 8.54 -15.18
C ASN A 117 0.70 7.72 -14.03
N TYR A 118 1.09 8.02 -12.79
CA TYR A 118 0.39 7.43 -11.63
C TYR A 118 -1.11 7.78 -11.70
N PRO A 119 -2.01 6.83 -11.43
CA PRO A 119 -3.45 7.05 -11.60
C PRO A 119 -3.99 8.08 -10.60
N THR A 120 -4.51 9.20 -11.09
CA THR A 120 -5.05 10.30 -10.26
C THR A 120 -6.49 10.69 -10.61
N PRO A 121 -7.43 9.74 -10.72
CA PRO A 121 -8.82 10.06 -11.05
C PRO A 121 -9.44 10.94 -9.96
N GLY A 122 -10.04 12.09 -10.38
CA GLY A 122 -10.73 13.02 -9.49
C GLY A 122 -9.81 13.70 -8.46
N GLY A 123 -8.50 13.65 -8.66
CA GLY A 123 -7.52 14.26 -7.77
C GLY A 123 -7.50 15.78 -7.82
N TYR A 124 -7.07 16.39 -6.71
CA TYR A 124 -6.82 17.83 -6.62
C TYR A 124 -5.66 18.23 -7.54
N ASP A 125 -4.54 17.51 -7.48
CA ASP A 125 -3.42 17.63 -8.40
C ASP A 125 -3.22 16.32 -9.16
N GLN A 126 -3.26 16.40 -10.48
CA GLN A 126 -3.11 15.28 -11.39
C GLN A 126 -1.77 15.35 -12.17
N THR A 127 -0.93 16.32 -11.82
CA THR A 127 0.33 16.58 -12.48
C THR A 127 1.47 16.11 -11.59
N PHE A 128 2.34 15.27 -12.16
CA PHE A 128 3.61 14.94 -11.52
C PHE A 128 4.54 16.14 -11.63
N ASN A 129 4.93 16.72 -10.51
CA ASN A 129 5.82 17.87 -10.48
C ASN A 129 7.28 17.42 -10.33
N GLY A 130 7.50 16.22 -9.83
CA GLY A 130 8.82 15.63 -9.69
C GLY A 130 9.67 16.33 -8.64
N GLY A 131 10.95 16.04 -8.67
CA GLY A 131 11.92 16.68 -7.82
C GLY A 131 12.98 17.43 -8.61
N TRP A 132 13.89 18.01 -7.89
CA TRP A 132 15.12 18.58 -8.45
C TRP A 132 15.82 17.52 -9.30
N GLY A 133 16.19 17.84 -10.55
CA GLY A 133 16.62 16.90 -11.62
C GLY A 133 17.83 16.01 -11.30
N GLY A 134 17.90 15.48 -10.10
CA GLY A 134 18.88 14.51 -9.63
C GLY A 134 18.28 13.13 -9.46
N THR A 135 19.10 12.12 -9.61
CA THR A 135 18.75 10.74 -9.31
C THR A 135 18.89 10.51 -7.79
N TYR A 136 17.78 10.25 -7.14
CA TYR A 136 17.79 9.85 -5.72
C TYR A 136 17.78 8.33 -5.62
N ALA A 137 18.69 7.77 -4.82
CA ALA A 137 18.62 6.38 -4.42
C ALA A 137 17.95 6.29 -3.04
N ASN A 138 17.00 5.38 -2.90
CA ASN A 138 16.52 5.01 -1.58
C ASN A 138 17.58 4.18 -0.84
N MET A 139 17.32 3.85 0.45
CA MET A 139 18.26 3.10 1.28
C MET A 139 18.59 1.69 0.76
N TRP A 140 17.84 1.18 -0.22
CA TRP A 140 18.06 -0.12 -0.87
C TRP A 140 18.72 -0.01 -2.25
N GLY A 141 19.13 1.21 -2.68
CA GLY A 141 19.86 1.44 -3.93
C GLY A 141 18.97 1.60 -5.18
N TYR A 142 17.64 1.61 -5.05
CA TYR A 142 16.77 1.92 -6.17
C TYR A 142 16.68 3.42 -6.42
N THR A 143 16.67 3.81 -7.68
CA THR A 143 16.73 5.21 -8.08
C THR A 143 15.37 5.75 -8.51
N TYR A 144 15.16 7.02 -8.21
CA TYR A 144 14.01 7.82 -8.66
C TYR A 144 14.56 8.88 -9.62
N SER A 145 14.58 8.55 -10.91
CA SER A 145 15.31 9.34 -11.93
C SER A 145 14.81 10.76 -12.13
N ASN A 146 13.55 11.02 -11.80
CA ASN A 146 12.90 12.33 -11.94
C ASN A 146 12.41 12.89 -10.57
N GLY A 147 12.98 12.39 -9.47
CA GLY A 147 12.44 12.64 -8.15
C GLY A 147 11.17 11.81 -7.89
N CYS A 148 10.43 12.18 -6.87
CA CYS A 148 9.15 11.58 -6.55
C CYS A 148 8.23 12.58 -5.87
N ASP A 149 6.94 12.44 -6.11
CA ASP A 149 5.89 13.16 -5.40
C ASP A 149 5.22 12.24 -4.38
N ILE A 150 4.68 12.84 -3.34
CA ILE A 150 3.77 12.13 -2.43
C ILE A 150 2.49 11.83 -3.23
N VAL A 151 1.91 10.65 -2.99
CA VAL A 151 0.60 10.29 -3.53
C VAL A 151 -0.34 9.88 -2.41
N ILE A 152 -1.60 10.31 -2.51
CA ILE A 152 -2.68 9.84 -1.66
C ILE A 152 -3.71 9.18 -2.55
N THR A 153 -3.99 7.90 -2.29
CA THR A 153 -4.95 7.10 -3.09
C THR A 153 -5.99 6.47 -2.18
N LYS A 154 -7.25 6.64 -2.55
CA LYS A 154 -8.39 6.00 -1.88
C LYS A 154 -8.92 4.87 -2.75
N LEU A 155 -9.03 3.67 -2.16
CA LEU A 155 -9.53 2.47 -2.82
C LEU A 155 -10.83 2.01 -2.13
N ASN A 156 -11.73 1.46 -2.93
CA ASN A 156 -12.98 0.87 -2.45
C ASN A 156 -12.78 -0.54 -1.86
N ALA A 157 -13.86 -1.15 -1.42
CA ALA A 157 -13.87 -2.48 -0.80
C ALA A 157 -13.36 -3.61 -1.71
N THR A 158 -13.31 -3.40 -3.02
CA THR A 158 -12.84 -4.38 -4.02
C THR A 158 -11.46 -4.06 -4.58
N GLY A 159 -10.76 -3.06 -4.01
CA GLY A 159 -9.39 -2.69 -4.42
C GLY A 159 -9.31 -1.85 -5.69
N ASN A 160 -10.41 -1.16 -6.07
CA ASN A 160 -10.42 -0.21 -7.18
C ASN A 160 -10.28 1.23 -6.69
N ILE A 161 -9.61 2.07 -7.46
CA ILE A 161 -9.37 3.46 -7.10
C ILE A 161 -10.70 4.25 -7.14
N ILE A 162 -11.01 4.95 -6.05
CA ILE A 162 -12.09 5.93 -5.99
C ILE A 162 -11.59 7.30 -6.41
N THR A 163 -10.47 7.72 -5.83
CA THR A 163 -9.81 9.01 -6.11
C THR A 163 -8.35 8.93 -5.71
N SER A 164 -7.52 9.73 -6.36
CA SER A 164 -6.10 9.81 -6.04
C SER A 164 -5.54 11.16 -6.47
N THR A 165 -4.48 11.64 -5.81
CA THR A 165 -3.84 12.92 -6.10
C THR A 165 -2.35 12.84 -5.84
N TYR A 166 -1.58 13.65 -6.58
CA TYR A 166 -0.23 14.01 -6.18
C TYR A 166 -0.26 15.11 -5.10
N ILE A 167 0.81 15.18 -4.35
CA ILE A 167 1.16 16.28 -3.43
C ILE A 167 2.66 16.49 -3.60
N GLY A 168 3.04 17.54 -4.35
CA GLY A 168 4.44 17.87 -4.65
C GLY A 168 4.56 19.19 -5.37
#